data_15486d63dc6a747c03a7617451e8ab80
#
_entry.id   15486d63dc6a747c03a7617451e8ab80
#
_cell.length_a   1.000
_cell.length_b   1.000
_cell.length_c   1.000
_cell.angle_alpha   90.00
_cell.angle_beta   90.00
_cell.angle_gamma   90.00
#
_symmetry.space_group_name_H-M   'P 1'
#
loop_
_entity.id
_entity.type
_entity.pdbx_description
1 polymer ?
#
loop_
_entity_poly.entity_id
_entity_poly.type
_entity_poly.pdbx_seq_one_letter_code
_entity_poly.pdbx_strand_id
1 'polypeptide(L)'
;GWEVPVSEVDEVMTSIFEDYRVEFAFCDPPYWQEQISIWAGRWEGRVISWYTKNINPMYYALRAYNEAIESGDLAHNGDSDLVRHVGNAGKNMLSQYDDEGLQKYRLVKLNKKRKYDAAMAAVLSWAARMHALAKGAEQKEDPGEFYDAPQRLR
;
A
#
# COMPACT_ATOMS: atom_id res chain seq x y z
N GLY A 1 -14.36 17.62 -13.73
CA GLY A 1 -14.01 16.21 -13.66
C GLY A 1 -14.65 15.58 -12.44
N TRP A 2 -14.81 14.28 -12.42
CA TRP A 2 -15.32 13.57 -11.26
C TRP A 2 -14.25 13.59 -10.14
N GLU A 3 -14.67 14.02 -8.96
CA GLU A 3 -13.83 14.00 -7.76
C GLU A 3 -14.42 12.97 -6.80
N VAL A 4 -13.54 12.29 -6.07
CA VAL A 4 -13.97 11.32 -5.05
C VAL A 4 -14.59 12.09 -3.88
N PRO A 5 -15.86 11.81 -3.49
CA PRO A 5 -16.46 12.48 -2.35
C PRO A 5 -15.72 12.14 -1.05
N VAL A 6 -15.28 13.16 -0.34
CA VAL A 6 -14.53 13.00 0.92
C VAL A 6 -15.33 12.20 1.95
N SER A 7 -16.66 12.44 2.01
CA SER A 7 -17.56 11.72 2.93
C SER A 7 -17.58 10.21 2.68
N GLU A 8 -17.62 9.78 1.41
CA GLU A 8 -17.61 8.34 1.09
C GLU A 8 -16.30 7.67 1.51
N VAL A 9 -15.17 8.37 1.33
CA VAL A 9 -13.88 7.84 1.78
C VAL A 9 -13.77 7.83 3.31
N ASP A 10 -14.32 8.85 3.98
CA ASP A 10 -14.36 8.91 5.45
C ASP A 10 -15.21 7.78 6.05
N GLU A 11 -16.34 7.45 5.44
CA GLU A 11 -17.19 6.32 5.83
C GLU A 11 -16.45 4.98 5.68
N VAL A 12 -15.77 4.77 4.55
CA VAL A 12 -14.96 3.56 4.33
C VAL A 12 -13.82 3.45 5.32
N MET A 13 -13.09 4.55 5.57
CA MET A 13 -12.01 4.58 6.56
C MET A 13 -12.54 4.28 7.97
N THR A 14 -13.70 4.84 8.32
CA THR A 14 -14.34 4.60 9.61
C THR A 14 -14.70 3.12 9.77
N SER A 15 -15.38 2.53 8.79
CA SER A 15 -15.72 1.10 8.79
C SER A 15 -14.47 0.21 8.94
N ILE A 16 -13.40 0.51 8.22
CA ILE A 16 -12.15 -0.26 8.32
C ILE A 16 -11.57 -0.22 9.73
N PHE A 17 -11.57 0.95 10.39
CA PHE A 17 -11.04 1.08 11.75
C PHE A 17 -11.97 0.52 12.82
N GLU A 18 -13.28 0.38 12.54
CA GLU A 18 -14.26 -0.26 13.41
C GLU A 18 -14.23 -1.80 13.27
N ASP A 19 -14.14 -2.30 12.03
CA ASP A 19 -14.23 -3.73 11.74
C ASP A 19 -12.89 -4.46 11.93
N TYR A 20 -11.75 -3.74 11.84
CA TYR A 20 -10.42 -4.33 11.89
C TYR A 20 -9.53 -3.65 12.93
N ARG A 21 -8.61 -4.42 13.51
CA ARG A 21 -7.52 -3.88 14.31
C ARG A 21 -6.44 -3.30 13.39
N VAL A 22 -6.65 -2.07 12.94
CA VAL A 22 -5.68 -1.36 12.09
C VAL A 22 -4.53 -0.85 12.94
N GLU A 23 -3.31 -1.34 12.71
CA GLU A 23 -2.11 -0.83 13.38
C GLU A 23 -1.65 0.48 12.74
N PHE A 24 -1.51 0.53 11.42
CA PHE A 24 -1.18 1.75 10.66
C PHE A 24 -1.84 1.77 9.30
N ALA A 25 -2.19 2.97 8.82
CA ALA A 25 -2.64 3.25 7.47
C ALA A 25 -1.76 4.35 6.85
N PHE A 26 -1.12 4.06 5.73
CA PHE A 26 -0.31 5.01 4.99
C PHE A 26 -1.12 5.65 3.86
N CYS A 27 -1.18 6.98 3.86
CA CYS A 27 -1.96 7.74 2.91
C CYS A 27 -1.08 8.75 2.16
N ASP A 28 -1.20 8.84 0.83
CA ASP A 28 -0.49 9.83 0.02
C ASP A 28 -1.14 11.20 0.13
N PRO A 29 -0.45 12.24 0.64
CA PRO A 29 -1.08 13.51 1.01
C PRO A 29 -1.58 14.41 -0.12
N PRO A 30 -1.09 14.39 -1.37
CA PRO A 30 -1.54 15.32 -2.39
C PRO A 30 -3.06 15.39 -2.49
N TYR A 31 -3.62 16.58 -2.29
CA TYR A 31 -5.06 16.90 -2.24
C TYR A 31 -5.84 16.38 -1.01
N TRP A 32 -5.19 15.62 -0.10
CA TRP A 32 -5.83 14.97 1.05
C TRP A 32 -5.23 15.37 2.41
N GLN A 33 -4.34 16.37 2.45
CA GLN A 33 -3.58 16.75 3.65
C GLN A 33 -4.46 17.03 4.86
N GLU A 34 -5.54 17.80 4.65
CA GLU A 34 -6.47 18.16 5.71
C GLU A 34 -7.18 16.91 6.26
N GLN A 35 -7.72 16.08 5.37
CA GLN A 35 -8.44 14.87 5.75
C GLN A 35 -7.53 13.86 6.46
N ILE A 36 -6.30 13.67 5.98
CA ILE A 36 -5.30 12.81 6.63
C ILE A 36 -4.97 13.33 8.04
N SER A 37 -4.88 14.64 8.22
CA SER A 37 -4.66 15.25 9.55
C SER A 37 -5.83 14.97 10.50
N ILE A 38 -7.07 15.06 10.02
CA ILE A 38 -8.27 14.73 10.78
C ILE A 38 -8.25 13.24 11.20
N TRP A 39 -7.96 12.34 10.26
CA TRP A 39 -7.86 10.91 10.53
C TRP A 39 -6.72 10.56 11.50
N ALA A 40 -5.56 11.22 11.37
CA ALA A 40 -4.45 11.04 12.29
C ALA A 40 -4.83 11.44 13.73
N GLY A 41 -5.59 12.52 13.90
CA GLY A 41 -6.14 12.92 15.20
C GLY A 41 -7.20 11.94 15.72
N ARG A 42 -8.13 11.51 14.84
CA ARG A 42 -9.22 10.58 15.20
C ARG A 42 -8.70 9.22 15.68
N TRP A 43 -7.64 8.71 15.05
CA TRP A 43 -7.10 7.38 15.33
C TRP A 43 -5.68 7.40 15.91
N GLU A 44 -5.40 8.39 16.77
CA GLU A 44 -4.22 8.44 17.64
C GLU A 44 -2.87 8.28 16.91
N GLY A 45 -2.74 8.88 15.74
CA GLY A 45 -1.52 8.82 14.92
C GLY A 45 -1.33 7.52 14.12
N ARG A 46 -2.32 6.65 14.07
CA ARG A 46 -2.27 5.44 13.25
C ARG A 46 -2.41 5.71 11.74
N VAL A 47 -2.95 6.86 11.35
CA VAL A 47 -2.95 7.30 9.96
C VAL A 47 -1.75 8.21 9.73
N ILE A 48 -0.90 7.83 8.79
CA ILE A 48 0.41 8.46 8.55
C ILE A 48 0.48 8.97 7.11
N SER A 49 0.91 10.22 6.93
CA SER A 49 1.24 10.79 5.64
C SER A 49 2.44 10.07 5.02
N TRP A 50 2.26 9.49 3.83
CA TRP A 50 3.31 8.81 3.08
C TRP A 50 3.41 9.38 1.67
N TYR A 51 4.46 10.14 1.41
CA TYR A 51 4.66 10.79 0.12
C TYR A 51 5.21 9.84 -0.94
N THR A 52 4.36 9.36 -1.85
CA THR A 52 4.75 8.41 -2.93
C THR A 52 5.74 9.00 -3.92
N LYS A 53 5.89 10.33 -3.96
CA LYS A 53 6.90 11.03 -4.77
C LYS A 53 8.33 10.94 -4.21
N ASN A 54 8.49 10.61 -2.92
CA ASN A 54 9.79 10.49 -2.28
C ASN A 54 10.49 9.21 -2.74
N ILE A 55 11.55 9.35 -3.52
CA ILE A 55 12.20 8.24 -4.23
C ILE A 55 12.69 7.16 -3.26
N ASN A 56 13.46 7.51 -2.23
CA ASN A 56 14.06 6.51 -1.36
C ASN A 56 13.04 5.69 -0.57
N PRO A 57 12.14 6.29 0.23
CA PRO A 57 11.14 5.51 0.95
C PRO A 57 10.28 4.65 0.02
N MET A 58 9.90 5.22 -1.13
CA MET A 58 9.05 4.51 -2.09
C MET A 58 9.77 3.36 -2.78
N TYR A 59 11.04 3.51 -3.12
CA TYR A 59 11.87 2.46 -3.68
C TYR A 59 12.00 1.26 -2.72
N TYR A 60 12.31 1.51 -1.44
CA TYR A 60 12.42 0.44 -0.46
C TYR A 60 11.08 -0.24 -0.18
N ALA A 61 9.97 0.51 -0.17
CA ALA A 61 8.63 -0.08 -0.06
C ALA A 61 8.29 -0.99 -1.26
N LEU A 62 8.60 -0.55 -2.48
CA LEU A 62 8.43 -1.34 -3.71
C LEU A 62 9.31 -2.59 -3.72
N ARG A 63 10.58 -2.47 -3.30
CA ARG A 63 11.50 -3.59 -3.20
C ARG A 63 10.98 -4.64 -2.22
N ALA A 64 10.63 -4.23 -1.00
CA ALA A 64 10.09 -5.13 0.02
C ALA A 64 8.79 -5.82 -0.42
N TYR A 65 7.90 -5.08 -1.09
CA TYR A 65 6.68 -5.65 -1.65
C TYR A 65 6.96 -6.70 -2.73
N ASN A 66 7.90 -6.41 -3.62
CA ASN A 66 8.29 -7.35 -4.68
C ASN A 66 8.96 -8.61 -4.11
N GLU A 67 9.85 -8.45 -3.13
CA GLU A 67 10.48 -9.56 -2.42
C GLU A 67 9.44 -10.44 -1.73
N ALA A 68 8.41 -9.85 -1.11
CA ALA A 68 7.31 -10.58 -0.48
C ALA A 68 6.46 -11.38 -1.48
N ILE A 69 6.27 -10.87 -2.69
CA ILE A 69 5.62 -11.63 -3.78
C ILE A 69 6.50 -12.83 -4.18
N GLU A 70 7.79 -12.60 -4.41
CA GLU A 70 8.73 -13.61 -4.87
C GLU A 70 8.94 -14.74 -3.85
N SER A 71 9.00 -14.39 -2.55
CA SER A 71 9.12 -15.36 -1.45
C SER A 71 7.81 -16.09 -1.14
N GLY A 72 6.67 -15.55 -1.60
CA GLY A 72 5.35 -16.07 -1.30
C GLY A 72 4.81 -15.69 0.08
N ASP A 73 5.41 -14.67 0.72
CA ASP A 73 4.97 -14.14 2.01
C ASP A 73 3.72 -13.24 1.89
N LEU A 74 3.38 -12.85 0.67
CA LEU A 74 2.22 -12.04 0.37
C LEU A 74 1.15 -12.88 -0.34
N ALA A 75 -0.07 -12.84 0.19
CA ALA A 75 -1.24 -13.44 -0.40
C ALA A 75 -2.35 -12.41 -0.59
N HIS A 76 -3.28 -12.67 -1.50
CA HIS A 76 -4.48 -11.86 -1.72
C HIS A 76 -5.67 -12.75 -2.08
N ASN A 77 -6.88 -12.20 -1.94
CA ASN A 77 -8.14 -12.89 -2.17
C ASN A 77 -8.51 -13.11 -3.65
N GLY A 78 -7.63 -12.80 -4.59
CA GLY A 78 -7.93 -12.91 -6.02
C GLY A 78 -8.75 -11.76 -6.59
N ASP A 79 -8.85 -10.61 -5.89
CA ASP A 79 -9.59 -9.45 -6.36
C ASP A 79 -9.15 -9.03 -7.77
N SER A 80 -10.11 -9.00 -8.71
CA SER A 80 -9.87 -8.76 -10.13
C SER A 80 -9.35 -7.34 -10.42
N ASP A 81 -9.73 -6.35 -9.60
CA ASP A 81 -9.27 -4.98 -9.75
C ASP A 81 -7.82 -4.85 -9.29
N LEU A 82 -7.45 -5.50 -8.19
CA LEU A 82 -6.06 -5.56 -7.75
C LEU A 82 -5.18 -6.21 -8.82
N VAL A 83 -5.56 -7.38 -9.32
CA VAL A 83 -4.83 -8.11 -10.37
C VAL A 83 -4.66 -7.23 -11.63
N ARG A 84 -5.74 -6.58 -12.07
CA ARG A 84 -5.72 -5.68 -13.22
C ARG A 84 -4.81 -4.47 -12.98
N HIS A 85 -4.85 -3.85 -11.80
CA HIS A 85 -4.03 -2.69 -11.47
C HIS A 85 -2.54 -3.04 -11.34
N VAL A 86 -2.22 -4.21 -10.79
CA VAL A 86 -0.84 -4.74 -10.76
C VAL A 86 -0.34 -4.97 -12.18
N GLY A 87 -1.14 -5.59 -13.06
CA GLY A 87 -0.81 -5.78 -14.48
C GLY A 87 -0.66 -4.48 -15.29
N ASN A 88 -1.20 -3.35 -14.81
CA ASN A 88 -1.04 -2.03 -15.43
C ASN A 88 0.19 -1.25 -14.92
N ALA A 89 0.85 -1.75 -13.89
CA ALA A 89 2.02 -1.13 -13.29
C ALA A 89 3.30 -1.67 -13.91
N GLY A 90 4.26 -0.79 -14.10
CA GLY A 90 5.59 -1.13 -14.60
C GLY A 90 6.70 -0.46 -13.80
N LYS A 91 7.92 -0.98 -13.93
CA LYS A 91 9.12 -0.41 -13.34
C LYS A 91 9.76 0.61 -14.29
N ASN A 92 9.99 1.82 -13.82
CA ASN A 92 10.81 2.82 -14.50
C ASN A 92 12.13 2.98 -13.75
N MET A 93 13.22 2.54 -14.37
CA MET A 93 14.56 2.60 -13.78
C MET A 93 15.04 4.04 -13.66
N LEU A 94 15.66 4.37 -12.53
CA LEU A 94 16.22 5.68 -12.22
C LEU A 94 17.75 5.64 -12.38
N SER A 95 18.38 6.80 -12.50
CA SER A 95 19.85 6.92 -12.54
C SER A 95 20.52 6.79 -11.16
N GLN A 96 19.77 6.43 -10.14
CA GLN A 96 20.22 6.29 -8.76
C GLN A 96 20.36 4.81 -8.39
N TYR A 97 21.29 4.53 -7.48
CA TYR A 97 21.55 3.19 -6.94
C TYR A 97 21.34 3.20 -5.43
N ASP A 98 21.04 2.05 -4.85
CA ASP A 98 21.00 1.85 -3.40
C ASP A 98 22.38 1.49 -2.85
N ASP A 99 22.45 1.24 -1.53
CA ASP A 99 23.70 0.94 -0.84
C ASP A 99 24.29 -0.43 -1.21
N GLU A 100 23.49 -1.30 -1.83
CA GLU A 100 23.89 -2.60 -2.36
C GLU A 100 24.31 -2.53 -3.83
N GLY A 101 24.27 -1.35 -4.45
CA GLY A 101 24.59 -1.13 -5.86
C GLY A 101 23.46 -1.52 -6.82
N LEU A 102 22.26 -1.76 -6.33
CA LEU A 102 21.09 -2.05 -7.18
C LEU A 102 20.45 -0.76 -7.68
N GLN A 103 20.12 -0.75 -8.96
CA GLN A 103 19.51 0.41 -9.59
C GLN A 103 18.09 0.64 -9.05
N LYS A 104 17.84 1.85 -8.54
CA LYS A 104 16.53 2.22 -8.03
C LYS A 104 15.50 2.34 -9.17
N TYR A 105 14.25 2.08 -8.84
CA TYR A 105 13.12 2.23 -9.76
C TYR A 105 11.91 2.81 -9.05
N ARG A 106 10.98 3.30 -9.84
CA ARG A 106 9.65 3.72 -9.37
C ARG A 106 8.56 3.01 -10.14
N LEU A 107 7.38 2.93 -9.54
CA LEU A 107 6.21 2.41 -10.22
C LEU A 107 5.65 3.47 -11.19
N VAL A 108 5.29 3.03 -12.39
CA VAL A 108 4.68 3.87 -13.41
C VAL A 108 3.52 3.14 -14.07
N LYS A 109 2.61 3.91 -14.68
CA LYS A 109 1.56 3.35 -15.54
C LYS A 109 2.16 2.89 -16.86
N LEU A 110 1.99 1.62 -17.22
CA LEU A 110 2.36 1.12 -18.54
C LEU A 110 1.53 1.78 -19.65
N ASN A 111 0.31 2.19 -19.33
CA ASN A 111 -0.56 2.96 -20.21
C ASN A 111 -1.23 4.09 -19.42
N LYS A 112 -1.10 5.33 -19.87
CA LYS A 112 -1.63 6.53 -19.22
C LYS A 112 -3.15 6.49 -18.98
N LYS A 113 -3.90 5.75 -19.82
CA LYS A 113 -5.35 5.61 -19.72
C LYS A 113 -5.80 4.55 -18.71
N ARG A 114 -4.89 3.70 -18.24
CA ARG A 114 -5.21 2.60 -17.31
C ARG A 114 -4.89 3.00 -15.88
N LYS A 115 -5.71 2.54 -14.96
CA LYS A 115 -5.51 2.75 -13.52
C LYS A 115 -4.53 1.71 -12.95
N TYR A 116 -3.74 2.11 -11.95
CA TYR A 116 -2.84 1.24 -11.18
C TYR A 116 -2.88 1.57 -9.67
N ASP A 117 -3.89 2.34 -9.26
CA ASP A 117 -3.97 2.91 -7.91
C ASP A 117 -4.04 1.83 -6.83
N ALA A 118 -4.75 0.71 -7.09
CA ALA A 118 -4.77 -0.42 -6.16
C ALA A 118 -3.39 -1.10 -6.01
N ALA A 119 -2.56 -1.12 -7.07
CA ALA A 119 -1.19 -1.62 -6.94
C ALA A 119 -0.35 -0.73 -6.03
N MET A 120 -0.49 0.60 -6.15
CA MET A 120 0.18 1.54 -5.25
C MET A 120 -0.33 1.38 -3.81
N ALA A 121 -1.64 1.26 -3.61
CA ALA A 121 -2.23 1.04 -2.29
C ALA A 121 -1.73 -0.27 -1.65
N ALA A 122 -1.59 -1.35 -2.42
CA ALA A 122 -1.04 -2.61 -1.94
C ALA A 122 0.43 -2.47 -1.47
N VAL A 123 1.25 -1.71 -2.20
CA VAL A 123 2.63 -1.40 -1.78
C VAL A 123 2.64 -0.62 -0.47
N LEU A 124 1.79 0.40 -0.33
CA LEU A 124 1.69 1.20 0.90
C LEU A 124 1.16 0.37 2.08
N SER A 125 0.21 -0.52 1.84
CA SER A 125 -0.31 -1.46 2.84
C SER A 125 0.81 -2.38 3.37
N TRP A 126 1.65 -2.93 2.49
CA TRP A 126 2.80 -3.74 2.89
C TRP A 126 3.83 -2.92 3.66
N ALA A 127 4.13 -1.70 3.23
CA ALA A 127 5.02 -0.80 3.94
C ALA A 127 4.49 -0.44 5.34
N ALA A 128 3.18 -0.22 5.49
CA ALA A 128 2.53 0.02 6.77
C ALA A 128 2.64 -1.22 7.69
N ARG A 129 2.46 -2.43 7.15
CA ARG A 129 2.69 -3.69 7.89
C ARG A 129 4.13 -3.81 8.39
N MET A 130 5.11 -3.55 7.54
CA MET A 130 6.52 -3.59 7.92
C MET A 130 6.85 -2.56 9.02
N HIS A 131 6.25 -1.37 8.92
CA HIS A 131 6.36 -0.33 9.95
C HIS A 131 5.75 -0.80 11.28
N ALA A 132 4.56 -1.42 11.26
CA ALA A 132 3.91 -1.96 12.44
C ALA A 132 4.78 -3.01 13.14
N LEU A 133 5.32 -3.96 12.38
CA LEU A 133 6.22 -4.99 12.92
C LEU A 133 7.49 -4.39 13.54
N ALA A 134 8.09 -3.39 12.90
CA ALA A 134 9.24 -2.68 13.43
C ALA A 134 8.92 -1.90 14.73
N LYS A 135 7.64 -1.54 14.94
CA LYS A 135 7.13 -0.93 16.18
C LYS A 135 6.70 -1.93 17.23
N GLY A 136 6.87 -3.23 16.98
CA GLY A 136 6.57 -4.30 17.94
C GLY A 136 5.13 -4.83 17.84
N ALA A 137 4.41 -4.57 16.76
CA ALA A 137 3.11 -5.20 16.54
C ALA A 137 3.28 -6.73 16.47
N GLU A 138 2.43 -7.46 17.16
CA GLU A 138 2.41 -8.91 17.12
C GLU A 138 1.82 -9.41 15.80
N GLN A 139 2.54 -10.27 15.11
CA GLN A 139 1.99 -11.00 13.98
C GLN A 139 1.08 -12.09 14.54
N LYS A 140 -0.24 -11.94 14.39
CA LYS A 140 -1.15 -13.04 14.65
C LYS A 140 -0.96 -14.10 13.57
N GLU A 141 -0.80 -15.35 13.97
CA GLU A 141 -0.95 -16.47 13.05
C GLU A 141 -2.36 -16.40 12.44
N ASP A 142 -2.46 -16.49 11.12
CA ASP A 142 -3.73 -16.58 10.44
C ASP A 142 -4.41 -17.86 10.91
N PRO A 143 -5.60 -17.82 11.52
CA PRO A 143 -6.29 -19.02 11.96
C PRO A 143 -6.73 -19.94 10.81
N GLY A 144 -6.42 -19.58 9.56
CA GLY A 144 -6.67 -20.44 8.39
C GLY A 144 -8.14 -20.59 7.99
N GLU A 145 -9.05 -19.94 8.72
CA GLU A 145 -10.51 -20.18 8.54
C GLU A 145 -11.22 -19.16 7.64
N PHE A 146 -10.53 -18.09 7.18
CA PHE A 146 -11.20 -16.97 6.49
C PHE A 146 -10.96 -16.88 4.99
N TYR A 147 -10.09 -17.69 4.40
CA TYR A 147 -9.82 -17.60 2.96
C TYR A 147 -9.87 -18.98 2.30
N ASP A 148 -10.80 -19.15 1.37
CA ASP A 148 -10.65 -20.16 0.33
C ASP A 148 -9.30 -19.89 -0.37
N ALA A 149 -8.39 -20.81 -0.25
CA ALA A 149 -6.99 -20.82 -0.70
C ALA A 149 -6.45 -19.50 -1.28
N PRO A 150 -5.57 -18.76 -0.57
CA PRO A 150 -5.04 -17.51 -1.05
C PRO A 150 -4.33 -17.68 -2.39
N GLN A 151 -4.73 -16.90 -3.39
CA GLN A 151 -4.05 -16.88 -4.67
C GLN A 151 -2.75 -16.09 -4.52
N ARG A 152 -1.62 -16.71 -4.89
CA ARG A 152 -0.32 -16.04 -4.91
C ARG A 152 -0.24 -15.13 -6.13
N LEU A 153 0.19 -13.89 -5.94
CA LEU A 153 0.61 -13.02 -7.05
C LEU A 153 1.83 -13.64 -7.73
N ARG A 154 1.76 -13.83 -9.03
CA ARG A 154 2.87 -14.29 -9.88
C ARG A 154 3.38 -13.16 -10.75
#